data_25e54d7064d8e21da2e5fb35d3cd350f
#
_entry.id   25e54d7064d8e21da2e5fb35d3cd350f
#
_cell.length_a   1.000
_cell.length_b   1.000
_cell.length_c   1.000
_cell.angle_alpha   90.00
_cell.angle_beta   90.00
_cell.angle_gamma   90.00
#
_symmetry.space_group_name_H-M   'P 1'
#
loop_
_entity.id
_entity.type
_entity.pdbx_description
1 polymer ?
#
loop_
_entity_poly.entity_id
_entity_poly.type
_entity_poly.pdbx_seq_one_letter_code
_entity_poly.pdbx_strand_id
1 'polypeptide(L)'
;KGGDIGDGLYAFHDNIANNIGNMNKTMIDEFNTNHAYTPAYKAQMAEKAHQEQLRQEQERQLKAQALKENQAQNELEQSLTLNKSQKVFFAGDSMMQGIAPHMQKYLQGLGVDSVNLSKQSTGLAYPKFFDWNSTIKNTLQSDNSIKVLIVMLGANDPWDMPDKQGKYLKFNSEEWIAEYQARMKDILDFAKERQVGVIWV
;
A
#
# COMPACT_ATOMS: atom_id res chain seq x y z
N LYS A 1 -51.41 13.43 -39.87
CA LYS A 1 -51.77 12.04 -39.62
C LYS A 1 -50.77 11.14 -40.31
N GLY A 2 -49.59 11.03 -39.80
CA GLY A 2 -48.49 10.27 -40.38
C GLY A 2 -47.74 9.42 -39.34
N GLY A 3 -48.30 9.27 -38.12
CA GLY A 3 -47.64 8.53 -37.01
C GLY A 3 -47.90 7.02 -36.99
N ASP A 4 -48.92 6.52 -37.64
CA ASP A 4 -49.43 5.17 -37.39
C ASP A 4 -48.72 4.05 -38.17
N ILE A 5 -48.08 4.39 -39.32
CA ILE A 5 -47.40 3.38 -40.16
C ILE A 5 -45.97 3.10 -39.66
N GLY A 6 -45.28 4.11 -39.16
CA GLY A 6 -43.95 3.97 -38.65
C GLY A 6 -43.89 3.13 -37.35
N ASP A 7 -44.79 3.42 -36.44
CA ASP A 7 -44.87 2.73 -35.15
C ASP A 7 -45.25 1.22 -35.33
N GLY A 8 -46.15 0.94 -36.31
CA GLY A 8 -46.49 -0.44 -36.67
C GLY A 8 -45.30 -1.23 -37.29
N LEU A 9 -44.46 -0.54 -38.06
CA LEU A 9 -43.28 -1.17 -38.68
C LEU A 9 -42.17 -1.46 -37.65
N TYR A 10 -41.95 -0.58 -36.70
CA TYR A 10 -41.02 -0.79 -35.59
C TYR A 10 -41.49 -1.95 -34.69
N ALA A 11 -42.79 -1.94 -34.30
CA ALA A 11 -43.35 -3.04 -33.47
C ALA A 11 -43.28 -4.40 -34.21
N PHE A 12 -43.44 -4.42 -35.52
CA PHE A 12 -43.30 -5.65 -36.34
C PHE A 12 -41.83 -6.09 -36.40
N HIS A 13 -40.89 -5.17 -36.58
CA HIS A 13 -39.45 -5.46 -36.58
C HIS A 13 -38.99 -6.01 -35.20
N ASP A 14 -39.38 -5.36 -34.09
CA ASP A 14 -39.04 -5.80 -32.76
C ASP A 14 -39.64 -7.19 -32.42
N ASN A 15 -40.86 -7.43 -32.89
CA ASN A 15 -41.49 -8.74 -32.71
C ASN A 15 -40.76 -9.85 -33.50
N ILE A 16 -40.31 -9.59 -34.72
CA ILE A 16 -39.50 -10.54 -35.51
C ILE A 16 -38.13 -10.74 -34.84
N ALA A 17 -37.44 -9.67 -34.43
CA ALA A 17 -36.14 -9.77 -33.79
C ALA A 17 -36.20 -10.58 -32.49
N ASN A 18 -37.23 -10.34 -31.66
CA ASN A 18 -37.48 -11.08 -30.42
C ASN A 18 -37.84 -12.56 -30.69
N ASN A 19 -38.66 -12.83 -31.72
CA ASN A 19 -39.01 -14.20 -32.07
C ASN A 19 -37.82 -14.99 -32.65
N ILE A 20 -36.97 -14.34 -33.46
CA ILE A 20 -35.72 -14.97 -33.95
C ILE A 20 -34.75 -15.20 -32.79
N GLY A 21 -34.61 -14.27 -31.86
CA GLY A 21 -33.81 -14.43 -30.66
C GLY A 21 -34.28 -15.56 -29.77
N ASN A 22 -35.58 -15.67 -29.55
CA ASN A 22 -36.18 -16.77 -28.79
C ASN A 22 -36.07 -18.12 -29.51
N MET A 23 -36.29 -18.18 -30.84
CA MET A 23 -36.08 -19.39 -31.64
C MET A 23 -34.64 -19.88 -31.57
N ASN A 24 -33.67 -19.00 -31.72
CA ASN A 24 -32.26 -19.36 -31.59
C ASN A 24 -31.93 -19.88 -30.20
N LYS A 25 -32.45 -19.29 -29.16
CA LYS A 25 -32.27 -19.79 -27.79
C LYS A 25 -32.92 -21.16 -27.62
N THR A 26 -34.15 -21.35 -28.07
CA THR A 26 -34.85 -22.63 -27.98
C THR A 26 -34.13 -23.71 -28.77
N MET A 27 -33.65 -23.41 -29.98
CA MET A 27 -32.88 -24.36 -30.80
C MET A 27 -31.55 -24.74 -30.11
N ILE A 28 -30.86 -23.78 -29.49
CA ILE A 28 -29.64 -24.05 -28.74
C ILE A 28 -29.95 -24.91 -27.51
N ASP A 29 -31.02 -24.60 -26.78
CA ASP A 29 -31.42 -25.33 -25.59
C ASP A 29 -31.85 -26.75 -25.95
N GLU A 30 -32.63 -26.95 -27.05
CA GLU A 30 -33.00 -28.27 -27.58
C GLU A 30 -31.80 -29.06 -28.11
N PHE A 31 -30.88 -28.39 -28.82
CA PHE A 31 -29.63 -29.02 -29.26
C PHE A 31 -28.80 -29.46 -28.06
N ASN A 32 -28.65 -28.60 -27.03
CA ASN A 32 -27.92 -28.91 -25.81
C ASN A 32 -28.59 -30.04 -25.00
N THR A 33 -29.91 -30.16 -25.05
CA THR A 33 -30.68 -31.20 -24.34
C THR A 33 -30.64 -32.52 -25.06
N ASN A 34 -30.73 -32.51 -26.40
CA ASN A 34 -30.85 -33.71 -27.21
C ASN A 34 -29.50 -34.29 -27.66
N HIS A 35 -28.43 -33.47 -27.70
CA HIS A 35 -27.09 -33.97 -28.02
C HIS A 35 -26.32 -34.22 -26.72
N ALA A 36 -26.12 -35.50 -26.40
CA ALA A 36 -25.20 -35.88 -25.33
C ALA A 36 -23.79 -35.43 -25.70
N TYR A 37 -23.34 -34.31 -25.14
CA TYR A 37 -21.94 -33.89 -25.26
C TYR A 37 -21.01 -35.04 -24.92
N THR A 38 -20.02 -35.29 -25.77
CA THR A 38 -19.00 -36.28 -25.46
C THR A 38 -18.35 -35.97 -24.11
N PRO A 39 -17.92 -37.00 -23.36
CA PRO A 39 -17.21 -36.77 -22.09
C PRO A 39 -16.05 -35.77 -22.21
N ALA A 40 -15.34 -35.80 -23.36
CA ALA A 40 -14.26 -34.86 -23.66
C ALA A 40 -14.74 -33.40 -23.76
N TYR A 41 -15.87 -33.13 -24.40
CA TYR A 41 -16.44 -31.77 -24.48
C TYR A 41 -16.91 -31.29 -23.14
N LYS A 42 -17.56 -32.12 -22.33
CA LYS A 42 -17.97 -31.78 -20.97
C LYS A 42 -16.77 -31.44 -20.10
N ALA A 43 -15.68 -32.19 -20.17
CA ALA A 43 -14.45 -31.93 -19.48
C ALA A 43 -13.81 -30.56 -19.88
N GLN A 44 -13.79 -30.31 -21.21
CA GLN A 44 -13.26 -29.03 -21.72
C GLN A 44 -14.09 -27.81 -21.26
N MET A 45 -15.42 -27.95 -21.22
CA MET A 45 -16.28 -26.86 -20.73
C MET A 45 -16.13 -26.63 -19.22
N ALA A 46 -16.00 -27.72 -18.44
CA ALA A 46 -15.73 -27.63 -17.01
C ALA A 46 -14.37 -26.97 -16.73
N GLU A 47 -13.35 -27.33 -17.50
CA GLU A 47 -12.03 -26.71 -17.42
C GLU A 47 -12.07 -25.19 -17.71
N LYS A 48 -12.75 -24.81 -18.80
CA LYS A 48 -12.93 -23.36 -19.13
C LYS A 48 -13.67 -22.61 -18.05
N ALA A 49 -14.74 -23.20 -17.49
CA ALA A 49 -15.49 -22.60 -16.40
C ALA A 49 -14.62 -22.43 -15.13
N HIS A 50 -13.80 -23.43 -14.84
CA HIS A 50 -12.86 -23.36 -13.70
C HIS A 50 -11.78 -22.28 -13.90
N GLN A 51 -11.18 -22.20 -15.09
CA GLN A 51 -10.20 -21.16 -15.41
C GLN A 51 -10.81 -19.75 -15.32
N GLU A 52 -12.05 -19.59 -15.79
CA GLU A 52 -12.76 -18.31 -15.69
C GLU A 52 -13.04 -17.92 -14.21
N GLN A 53 -13.42 -18.90 -13.38
CA GLN A 53 -13.59 -18.65 -11.93
C GLN A 53 -12.27 -18.25 -11.27
N LEU A 54 -11.17 -18.91 -11.57
CA LEU A 54 -9.84 -18.55 -11.06
C LEU A 54 -9.44 -17.15 -11.50
N ARG A 55 -9.69 -16.80 -12.77
CA ARG A 55 -9.41 -15.45 -13.28
C ARG A 55 -10.21 -14.38 -12.53
N GLN A 56 -11.51 -14.61 -12.34
CA GLN A 56 -12.38 -13.69 -11.61
C GLN A 56 -11.95 -13.53 -10.15
N GLU A 57 -11.52 -14.61 -9.51
CA GLU A 57 -11.02 -14.57 -8.14
C GLU A 57 -9.72 -13.77 -8.04
N GLN A 58 -8.77 -13.96 -8.97
CA GLN A 58 -7.55 -13.16 -9.06
C GLN A 58 -7.85 -11.68 -9.28
N GLU A 59 -8.78 -11.34 -10.17
CA GLU A 59 -9.19 -9.96 -10.39
C GLU A 59 -9.82 -9.33 -9.13
N ARG A 60 -10.61 -10.09 -8.37
CA ARG A 60 -11.17 -9.61 -7.10
C ARG A 60 -10.08 -9.35 -6.06
N GLN A 61 -9.11 -10.25 -5.94
CA GLN A 61 -7.99 -10.10 -5.02
C GLN A 61 -7.14 -8.87 -5.37
N LEU A 62 -6.80 -8.69 -6.66
CA LEU A 62 -6.06 -7.52 -7.13
C LEU A 62 -6.82 -6.21 -6.87
N LYS A 63 -8.13 -6.17 -7.13
CA LYS A 63 -8.96 -5.00 -6.84
C LYS A 63 -9.05 -4.70 -5.34
N ALA A 64 -9.17 -5.74 -4.51
CA ALA A 64 -9.20 -5.58 -3.06
C ALA A 64 -7.87 -5.07 -2.50
N GLN A 65 -6.75 -5.54 -3.08
CA GLN A 65 -5.42 -5.06 -2.72
C GLN A 65 -5.22 -3.60 -3.13
N ALA A 66 -5.53 -3.24 -4.37
CA ALA A 66 -5.45 -1.87 -4.86
C ALA A 66 -6.33 -0.89 -4.07
N LEU A 67 -7.52 -1.34 -3.62
CA LEU A 67 -8.39 -0.53 -2.78
C LEU A 67 -7.76 -0.27 -1.39
N LYS A 68 -7.14 -1.29 -0.79
CA LYS A 68 -6.43 -1.15 0.50
C LYS A 68 -5.22 -0.22 0.39
N GLU A 69 -4.45 -0.35 -0.69
CA GLU A 69 -3.30 0.52 -0.96
C GLU A 69 -3.75 1.97 -1.15
N ASN A 70 -4.82 2.21 -1.90
CA ASN A 70 -5.38 3.55 -2.12
C ASN A 70 -5.94 4.16 -0.82
N GLN A 71 -6.60 3.36 0.02
CA GLN A 71 -7.06 3.81 1.33
C GLN A 71 -5.90 4.18 2.25
N ALA A 72 -4.87 3.34 2.31
CA ALA A 72 -3.67 3.61 3.10
C ALA A 72 -2.94 4.88 2.61
N GLN A 73 -2.89 5.10 1.29
CA GLN A 73 -2.28 6.30 0.72
C GLN A 73 -3.09 7.56 1.03
N ASN A 74 -4.41 7.51 0.96
CA ASN A 74 -5.29 8.62 1.33
C ASN A 74 -5.20 8.94 2.83
N GLU A 75 -5.12 7.93 3.70
CA GLU A 75 -4.90 8.12 5.14
C GLU A 75 -3.54 8.77 5.41
N LEU A 76 -2.50 8.36 4.68
CA LEU A 76 -1.17 8.95 4.78
C LEU A 76 -1.16 10.42 4.33
N GLU A 77 -1.79 10.75 3.20
CA GLU A 77 -1.91 12.12 2.71
C GLU A 77 -2.67 13.01 3.70
N GLN A 78 -3.74 12.51 4.31
CA GLN A 78 -4.47 13.23 5.34
C GLN A 78 -3.64 13.41 6.62
N SER A 79 -2.85 12.41 7.00
CA SER A 79 -1.99 12.47 8.19
C SER A 79 -0.80 13.42 8.01
N LEU A 80 -0.37 13.67 6.77
CA LEU A 80 0.74 14.56 6.44
C LEU A 80 0.32 16.04 6.28
N THR A 81 -0.98 16.35 6.41
CA THR A 81 -1.44 17.74 6.42
C THR A 81 -1.09 18.41 7.75
N LEU A 82 -0.04 19.21 7.74
CA LEU A 82 0.45 19.92 8.92
C LEU A 82 -0.27 21.27 9.12
N ASN A 83 -0.60 21.55 10.36
CA ASN A 83 -1.04 22.89 10.79
C ASN A 83 0.03 23.53 11.70
N LYS A 84 -0.12 24.85 11.99
CA LYS A 84 0.86 25.63 12.75
C LYS A 84 1.06 25.16 14.19
N SER A 85 0.17 24.33 14.74
CA SER A 85 0.31 23.77 16.09
C SER A 85 1.06 22.43 16.10
N GLN A 86 1.41 21.90 14.93
CA GLN A 86 2.07 20.61 14.76
C GLN A 86 3.53 20.81 14.38
N LYS A 87 4.35 19.83 14.72
CA LYS A 87 5.80 19.84 14.48
C LYS A 87 6.26 18.70 13.61
N VAL A 88 7.38 18.94 12.93
CA VAL A 88 8.15 17.93 12.21
C VAL A 88 9.39 17.55 13.02
N PHE A 89 9.66 16.26 13.16
CA PHE A 89 10.87 15.75 13.79
C PHE A 89 11.80 15.13 12.76
N PHE A 90 13.04 15.62 12.72
CA PHE A 90 14.11 15.10 11.86
C PHE A 90 15.04 14.22 12.69
N ALA A 91 15.12 12.93 12.32
CA ALA A 91 15.99 11.93 12.92
C ALA A 91 16.90 11.33 11.83
N GLY A 92 18.20 11.32 12.05
CA GLY A 92 19.11 10.80 11.03
C GLY A 92 20.59 11.04 11.35
N ASP A 93 21.41 10.62 10.42
CA ASP A 93 22.87 10.74 10.50
C ASP A 93 23.41 12.07 9.94
N SER A 94 24.64 12.05 9.45
CA SER A 94 25.27 13.24 8.84
C SER A 94 24.57 13.73 7.57
N MET A 95 23.88 12.85 6.85
CA MET A 95 23.10 13.24 5.65
C MET A 95 21.90 14.09 6.11
N MET A 96 21.19 13.67 7.15
CA MET A 96 20.12 14.47 7.74
C MET A 96 20.64 15.79 8.30
N GLN A 97 21.83 15.82 8.90
CA GLN A 97 22.44 17.09 9.35
C GLN A 97 22.63 18.10 8.21
N GLY A 98 22.94 17.62 7.00
CA GLY A 98 23.06 18.47 5.83
C GLY A 98 21.72 19.00 5.31
N ILE A 99 20.66 18.20 5.40
CA ILE A 99 19.36 18.52 4.79
C ILE A 99 18.41 19.21 5.77
N ALA A 100 18.35 18.77 7.03
CA ALA A 100 17.40 19.25 8.02
C ALA A 100 17.41 20.78 8.22
N PRO A 101 18.54 21.47 8.27
CA PRO A 101 18.52 22.94 8.45
C PRO A 101 17.80 23.68 7.33
N HIS A 102 17.91 23.21 6.08
CA HIS A 102 17.20 23.81 4.95
C HIS A 102 15.69 23.56 5.04
N MET A 103 15.30 22.34 5.41
CA MET A 103 13.89 21.99 5.62
C MET A 103 13.29 22.74 6.81
N GLN A 104 14.03 22.88 7.90
CA GLN A 104 13.60 23.65 9.06
C GLN A 104 13.34 25.12 8.70
N LYS A 105 14.23 25.73 7.93
CA LYS A 105 14.06 27.10 7.44
C LYS A 105 12.80 27.24 6.58
N TYR A 106 12.55 26.27 5.71
CA TYR A 106 11.35 26.25 4.87
C TYR A 106 10.07 26.11 5.72
N LEU A 107 10.03 25.16 6.66
CA LEU A 107 8.91 24.95 7.58
C LEU A 107 8.64 26.19 8.44
N GLN A 108 9.70 26.84 8.94
CA GLN A 108 9.59 28.09 9.70
C GLN A 108 8.92 29.20 8.88
N GLY A 109 9.24 29.30 7.57
CA GLY A 109 8.57 30.22 6.65
C GLY A 109 7.07 29.92 6.48
N LEU A 110 6.64 28.69 6.70
CA LEU A 110 5.23 28.28 6.72
C LEU A 110 4.58 28.39 8.11
N GLY A 111 5.35 28.77 9.14
CA GLY A 111 4.90 28.86 10.53
C GLY A 111 4.76 27.48 11.21
N VAL A 112 5.49 26.46 10.73
CA VAL A 112 5.54 25.12 11.30
C VAL A 112 6.86 24.93 12.04
N ASP A 113 6.79 24.56 13.32
CA ASP A 113 7.97 24.27 14.13
C ASP A 113 8.56 22.90 13.80
N SER A 114 9.82 22.70 14.19
CA SER A 114 10.50 21.43 13.98
C SER A 114 11.54 21.12 15.07
N VAL A 115 11.78 19.82 15.27
CA VAL A 115 12.83 19.28 16.14
C VAL A 115 13.86 18.59 15.26
N ASN A 116 15.14 18.84 15.47
CA ASN A 116 16.23 18.20 14.74
C ASN A 116 17.20 17.55 15.72
N LEU A 117 17.24 16.23 15.75
CA LEU A 117 18.17 15.43 16.56
C LEU A 117 19.15 14.65 15.68
N SER A 118 19.37 15.09 14.44
CA SER A 118 20.35 14.43 13.55
C SER A 118 21.73 14.39 14.20
N LYS A 119 22.40 13.24 14.09
CA LYS A 119 23.67 12.97 14.73
C LYS A 119 24.63 12.25 13.82
N GLN A 120 25.77 12.87 13.54
CA GLN A 120 26.81 12.33 12.68
C GLN A 120 27.26 10.94 13.10
N SER A 121 27.59 10.10 12.12
CA SER A 121 28.16 8.76 12.29
C SER A 121 27.29 7.79 13.08
N THR A 122 25.97 7.96 13.05
CA THR A 122 25.00 7.08 13.72
C THR A 122 24.18 6.28 12.71
N GLY A 123 23.59 5.19 13.18
CA GLY A 123 22.70 4.30 12.42
C GLY A 123 21.92 3.40 13.35
N LEU A 124 21.15 2.47 12.81
CA LEU A 124 20.41 1.48 13.60
C LEU A 124 21.24 0.26 14.01
N ALA A 125 22.38 0.02 13.34
CA ALA A 125 23.19 -1.17 13.56
C ALA A 125 23.84 -1.22 14.95
N TYR A 126 24.16 -0.08 15.55
CA TYR A 126 24.91 0.00 16.80
C TYR A 126 24.21 0.79 17.92
N PRO A 127 23.12 0.27 18.51
CA PRO A 127 22.35 0.98 19.54
C PRO A 127 23.15 1.28 20.80
N LYS A 128 24.22 0.54 21.10
CA LYS A 128 25.12 0.87 22.21
C LYS A 128 25.93 2.14 21.99
N PHE A 129 26.20 2.52 20.73
CA PHE A 129 26.86 3.77 20.38
C PHE A 129 25.85 4.93 20.38
N PHE A 130 24.71 4.74 19.72
CA PHE A 130 23.60 5.67 19.74
C PHE A 130 22.28 4.94 19.48
N ASP A 131 21.35 5.00 20.41
CA ASP A 131 20.07 4.31 20.35
C ASP A 131 19.00 5.18 19.72
N TRP A 132 18.84 5.05 18.40
CA TRP A 132 17.80 5.77 17.67
C TRP A 132 16.39 5.32 18.08
N ASN A 133 16.17 4.05 18.37
CA ASN A 133 14.86 3.55 18.79
C ASN A 133 14.41 4.27 20.07
N SER A 134 15.26 4.27 21.09
CA SER A 134 14.96 5.00 22.34
C SER A 134 14.87 6.51 22.14
N THR A 135 15.75 7.11 21.35
CA THR A 135 15.77 8.54 21.10
C THR A 135 14.48 9.00 20.42
N ILE A 136 14.06 8.31 19.36
CA ILE A 136 12.83 8.65 18.64
C ILE A 136 11.62 8.46 19.55
N LYS A 137 11.50 7.31 20.23
CA LYS A 137 10.38 7.02 21.12
C LYS A 137 10.24 8.06 22.24
N ASN A 138 11.33 8.38 22.91
CA ASN A 138 11.34 9.35 23.99
C ASN A 138 10.95 10.77 23.49
N THR A 139 11.42 11.15 22.32
CA THR A 139 11.08 12.44 21.71
C THR A 139 9.59 12.51 21.36
N LEU A 140 9.06 11.48 20.71
CA LEU A 140 7.64 11.40 20.38
C LEU A 140 6.75 11.29 21.63
N GLN A 141 7.26 10.72 22.71
CA GLN A 141 6.54 10.61 23.97
C GLN A 141 6.51 11.93 24.74
N SER A 142 7.57 12.73 24.65
CA SER A 142 7.70 14.00 25.36
C SER A 142 6.99 15.16 24.67
N ASP A 143 6.73 15.08 23.36
CA ASP A 143 6.10 16.13 22.57
C ASP A 143 4.99 15.60 21.65
N ASN A 144 3.76 15.69 22.10
CA ASN A 144 2.57 15.26 21.36
C ASN A 144 2.22 16.16 20.16
N SER A 145 2.88 17.32 20.03
CA SER A 145 2.70 18.19 18.86
C SER A 145 3.43 17.69 17.62
N ILE A 146 4.39 16.77 17.78
CA ILE A 146 5.06 16.13 16.65
C ILE A 146 4.06 15.21 15.93
N LYS A 147 3.82 15.48 14.62
CA LYS A 147 2.90 14.71 13.77
C LYS A 147 3.56 14.12 12.55
N VAL A 148 4.77 14.55 12.23
CA VAL A 148 5.58 13.96 11.16
C VAL A 148 6.99 13.68 11.67
N LEU A 149 7.46 12.46 11.44
CA LEU A 149 8.83 12.02 11.67
C LEU A 149 9.49 11.76 10.32
N ILE A 150 10.59 12.43 10.06
CA ILE A 150 11.43 12.21 8.87
C ILE A 150 12.71 11.51 9.31
N VAL A 151 12.93 10.30 8.80
CA VAL A 151 14.09 9.46 9.15
C VAL A 151 15.01 9.33 7.93
N MET A 152 16.28 9.59 8.13
CA MET A 152 17.34 9.32 7.16
C MET A 152 18.49 8.61 7.87
N LEU A 153 18.44 7.27 7.84
CA LEU A 153 19.39 6.36 8.47
C LEU A 153 19.69 5.20 7.54
N GLY A 154 20.86 4.62 7.65
CA GLY A 154 21.27 3.47 6.85
C GLY A 154 22.65 3.62 6.23
N ALA A 155 23.08 4.83 5.90
CA ALA A 155 24.39 5.05 5.27
C ALA A 155 25.58 4.55 6.11
N ASN A 156 25.42 4.50 7.44
CA ASN A 156 26.44 4.02 8.37
C ASN A 156 26.21 2.59 8.85
N ASP A 157 25.24 1.87 8.30
CA ASP A 157 24.83 0.54 8.77
C ASP A 157 25.34 -0.68 7.95
N PRO A 158 26.06 -0.53 6.80
CA PRO A 158 26.45 -1.67 5.96
C PRO A 158 27.65 -2.48 6.55
N TRP A 159 27.51 -2.89 7.81
CA TRP A 159 28.51 -3.62 8.58
C TRP A 159 27.87 -4.75 9.37
N ASP A 160 28.70 -5.72 9.81
CA ASP A 160 28.28 -6.74 10.77
C ASP A 160 27.79 -6.05 12.04
N MET A 161 26.62 -6.42 12.56
CA MET A 161 26.02 -5.77 13.72
C MET A 161 25.67 -6.77 14.83
N PRO A 162 25.70 -6.36 16.10
CA PRO A 162 25.26 -7.23 17.19
C PRO A 162 23.73 -7.34 17.21
N ASP A 163 23.23 -8.55 17.50
CA ASP A 163 21.84 -8.78 17.89
C ASP A 163 21.59 -8.32 19.35
N LYS A 164 20.37 -8.55 19.84
CA LYS A 164 19.99 -8.22 21.23
C LYS A 164 20.81 -8.98 22.29
N GLN A 165 21.35 -10.15 21.96
CA GLN A 165 22.19 -10.98 22.83
C GLN A 165 23.67 -10.61 22.69
N GLY A 166 24.04 -9.77 21.75
CA GLY A 166 25.42 -9.37 21.48
C GLY A 166 26.17 -10.29 20.50
N LYS A 167 25.49 -11.25 19.89
CA LYS A 167 26.06 -12.06 18.80
C LYS A 167 26.11 -11.21 17.53
N TYR A 168 27.28 -11.20 16.87
CA TYR A 168 27.43 -10.47 15.61
C TYR A 168 26.78 -11.23 14.45
N LEU A 169 25.90 -10.53 13.75
CA LEU A 169 25.24 -10.97 12.53
C LEU A 169 26.01 -10.39 11.34
N LYS A 170 26.30 -11.25 10.36
CA LYS A 170 27.05 -10.84 9.19
C LYS A 170 26.20 -9.93 8.32
N PHE A 171 26.76 -8.82 7.87
CA PHE A 171 26.06 -7.86 6.99
C PHE A 171 25.42 -8.56 5.80
N ASN A 172 24.15 -8.19 5.55
CA ASN A 172 23.32 -8.71 4.46
C ASN A 172 22.99 -10.22 4.55
N SER A 173 23.21 -10.88 5.71
CA SER A 173 22.64 -12.21 5.96
C SER A 173 21.14 -12.11 6.28
N GLU A 174 20.42 -13.23 6.18
CA GLU A 174 18.99 -13.27 6.51
C GLU A 174 18.72 -12.82 7.95
N GLU A 175 19.55 -13.23 8.88
CA GLU A 175 19.45 -12.86 10.29
C GLU A 175 19.73 -11.35 10.49
N TRP A 176 20.71 -10.80 9.78
CA TRP A 176 21.01 -9.36 9.80
C TRP A 176 19.82 -8.56 9.30
N ILE A 177 19.27 -8.96 8.14
CA ILE A 177 18.10 -8.30 7.54
C ILE A 177 16.91 -8.36 8.50
N ALA A 178 16.64 -9.51 9.08
CA ALA A 178 15.52 -9.69 10.01
C ALA A 178 15.68 -8.80 11.27
N GLU A 179 16.87 -8.73 11.86
CA GLU A 179 17.13 -7.86 13.01
C GLU A 179 17.04 -6.38 12.66
N TYR A 180 17.58 -5.98 11.49
CA TYR A 180 17.51 -4.59 11.04
C TYR A 180 16.05 -4.16 10.78
N GLN A 181 15.28 -5.01 10.10
CA GLN A 181 13.84 -4.80 9.88
C GLN A 181 13.07 -4.71 11.20
N ALA A 182 13.42 -5.55 12.19
CA ALA A 182 12.78 -5.49 13.50
C ALA A 182 13.02 -4.15 14.20
N ARG A 183 14.23 -3.56 14.07
CA ARG A 183 14.56 -2.24 14.60
C ARG A 183 13.79 -1.11 13.91
N MET A 184 13.66 -1.20 12.59
CA MET A 184 12.83 -0.24 11.82
C MET A 184 11.36 -0.35 12.22
N LYS A 185 10.85 -1.59 12.25
CA LYS A 185 9.45 -1.87 12.59
C LYS A 185 9.08 -1.34 13.98
N ASP A 186 9.95 -1.47 14.95
CA ASP A 186 9.75 -0.98 16.31
C ASP A 186 9.54 0.54 16.37
N ILE A 187 10.25 1.32 15.52
CA ILE A 187 10.04 2.76 15.36
C ILE A 187 8.70 3.04 14.68
N LEU A 188 8.40 2.33 13.58
CA LEU A 188 7.20 2.53 12.79
C LEU A 188 5.94 2.20 13.60
N ASP A 189 5.93 1.09 14.33
CA ASP A 189 4.81 0.69 15.18
C ASP A 189 4.55 1.75 16.27
N PHE A 190 5.59 2.21 16.94
CA PHE A 190 5.46 3.24 17.97
C PHE A 190 4.95 4.58 17.40
N ALA A 191 5.46 5.00 16.25
CA ALA A 191 4.98 6.21 15.58
C ALA A 191 3.50 6.08 15.21
N LYS A 192 3.09 4.91 14.68
CA LYS A 192 1.70 4.61 14.33
C LYS A 192 0.77 4.68 15.56
N GLU A 193 1.16 4.08 16.69
CA GLU A 193 0.39 4.14 17.94
C GLU A 193 0.15 5.58 18.40
N ARG A 194 1.08 6.49 18.11
CA ARG A 194 1.00 7.90 18.46
C ARG A 194 0.41 8.77 17.36
N GLN A 195 -0.06 8.18 16.27
CA GLN A 195 -0.62 8.90 15.11
C GLN A 195 0.38 9.90 14.53
N VAL A 196 1.65 9.49 14.40
CA VAL A 196 2.73 10.23 13.76
C VAL A 196 3.00 9.62 12.39
N GLY A 197 2.89 10.43 11.33
CA GLY A 197 3.26 10.03 9.99
C GLY A 197 4.78 9.88 9.87
N VAL A 198 5.27 8.83 9.20
CA VAL A 198 6.71 8.59 9.02
C VAL A 198 7.08 8.65 7.55
N ILE A 199 8.09 9.46 7.25
CA ILE A 199 8.77 9.49 5.96
C ILE A 199 10.18 8.92 6.19
N TRP A 200 10.45 7.76 5.62
CA TRP A 200 11.78 7.12 5.69
C TRP A 200 12.46 7.28 4.34
N VAL A 201 13.60 7.98 4.31
CA VAL A 201 14.39 8.33 3.11
C VAL A 201 15.60 7.40 2.98
#